data_98fb9973c0e77de3bc74490dc7de5f5c
#
_entry.id   98fb9973c0e77de3bc74490dc7de5f5c
#
_cell.length_a   1.000
_cell.length_b   1.000
_cell.length_c   1.000
_cell.angle_alpha   90.00
_cell.angle_beta   90.00
_cell.angle_gamma   90.00
#
_symmetry.space_group_name_H-M   'P 1'
#
loop_
_entity.id
_entity.type
_entity.pdbx_description
1 polymer ?
#
loop_
_entity_poly.entity_id
_entity_poly.type
_entity_poly.pdbx_seq_one_letter_code
_entity_poly.pdbx_strand_id
1 'polypeptide(L)'
;MPTPPVAVRPATPADRPRLRAAVVELQDRERLLHPTRLPGGQVADAYLEWMLRRAGAAGAAGAVLVAESGGEFAGFVAGWVEQAGNIGETPDSNRFGHVSDICVMPAFRGRRIAGRLLEAIEQHLRRAGVTRLRVNALAANAPARASYERAGFAPYEVLHEKVIDAGGDA
;
A
#
# COMPACT_ATOMS: atom_id res chain seq x y z
N MET A 1 15.84 -26.43 2.73
CA MET A 1 14.40 -26.62 2.39
C MET A 1 14.04 -25.58 1.34
N PRO A 2 13.40 -25.95 0.23
CA PRO A 2 12.95 -24.97 -0.75
C PRO A 2 11.92 -24.03 -0.11
N THR A 3 11.98 -22.75 -0.45
CA THR A 3 11.00 -21.76 0.02
C THR A 3 9.63 -22.13 -0.55
N PRO A 4 8.57 -22.21 0.28
CA PRO A 4 7.23 -22.51 -0.22
C PRO A 4 6.80 -21.53 -1.32
N PRO A 5 6.05 -22.00 -2.31
CA PRO A 5 5.54 -21.12 -3.36
C PRO A 5 4.64 -20.04 -2.76
N VAL A 6 4.71 -18.84 -3.33
CA VAL A 6 3.86 -17.72 -2.95
C VAL A 6 2.69 -17.64 -3.94
N ALA A 7 1.47 -17.74 -3.42
CA ALA A 7 0.24 -17.50 -4.16
C ALA A 7 -0.31 -16.11 -3.82
N VAL A 8 -0.83 -15.39 -4.82
CA VAL A 8 -1.54 -14.13 -4.62
C VAL A 8 -2.96 -14.28 -5.15
N ARG A 9 -3.94 -13.89 -4.33
CA ARG A 9 -5.37 -14.00 -4.64
C ARG A 9 -6.15 -12.78 -4.13
N PRO A 10 -7.36 -12.53 -4.63
CA PRO A 10 -8.26 -11.56 -4.01
C PRO A 10 -8.53 -11.90 -2.54
N ALA A 11 -8.63 -10.85 -1.71
CA ALA A 11 -9.05 -10.99 -0.33
C ALA A 11 -10.53 -11.41 -0.26
N THR A 12 -10.85 -12.20 0.75
CA THR A 12 -12.21 -12.64 1.07
C THR A 12 -12.62 -12.11 2.45
N PRO A 13 -13.89 -12.15 2.83
CA PRO A 13 -14.32 -11.79 4.18
C PRO A 13 -13.59 -12.57 5.29
N ALA A 14 -13.18 -13.81 5.02
CA ALA A 14 -12.43 -14.65 5.97
C ALA A 14 -11.01 -14.12 6.25
N ASP A 15 -10.46 -13.29 5.37
CA ASP A 15 -9.14 -12.68 5.55
C ASP A 15 -9.15 -11.46 6.50
N ARG A 16 -10.33 -10.94 6.85
CA ARG A 16 -10.49 -9.71 7.61
C ARG A 16 -9.66 -9.65 8.91
N PRO A 17 -9.61 -10.69 9.77
CA PRO A 17 -8.78 -10.66 10.97
C PRO A 17 -7.28 -10.55 10.65
N ARG A 18 -6.82 -11.22 9.58
CA ARG A 18 -5.42 -11.20 9.13
C ARG A 18 -5.05 -9.87 8.50
N LEU A 19 -5.95 -9.28 7.69
CA LEU A 19 -5.79 -7.93 7.14
C LEU A 19 -5.72 -6.90 8.26
N ARG A 20 -6.56 -6.99 9.28
CA ARG A 20 -6.49 -6.12 10.46
C ARG A 20 -5.12 -6.19 11.14
N ALA A 21 -4.62 -7.39 11.39
CA ALA A 21 -3.30 -7.59 11.98
C ALA A 21 -2.19 -6.99 11.11
N ALA A 22 -2.29 -7.12 9.79
CA ALA A 22 -1.33 -6.54 8.86
C ALA A 22 -1.40 -5.00 8.80
N VAL A 23 -2.59 -4.41 8.95
CA VAL A 23 -2.76 -2.95 9.08
C VAL A 23 -2.12 -2.44 10.38
N VAL A 24 -2.29 -3.16 11.50
CA VAL A 24 -1.59 -2.85 12.77
C VAL A 24 -0.07 -2.86 12.57
N GLU A 25 0.45 -3.93 11.98
CA GLU A 25 1.88 -4.09 11.72
C GLU A 25 2.44 -2.95 10.82
N LEU A 26 1.71 -2.61 9.75
CA LEU A 26 2.10 -1.53 8.85
C LEU A 26 2.15 -0.18 9.58
N GLN A 27 1.10 0.14 10.30
CA GLN A 27 0.96 1.41 11.01
C GLN A 27 1.99 1.55 12.13
N ASP A 28 2.19 0.49 12.93
CA ASP A 28 3.17 0.52 14.03
C ASP A 28 4.61 0.65 13.49
N ARG A 29 4.90 0.04 12.34
CA ARG A 29 6.18 0.23 11.66
C ARG A 29 6.36 1.65 11.16
N GLU A 30 5.35 2.25 10.54
CA GLU A 30 5.40 3.65 10.10
C GLU A 30 5.53 4.63 11.27
N ARG A 31 4.91 4.32 12.40
CA ARG A 31 5.03 5.11 13.63
C ARG A 31 6.46 5.20 14.16
N LEU A 32 7.26 4.17 13.96
CA LEU A 32 8.69 4.20 14.29
C LEU A 32 9.50 5.13 13.38
N LEU A 33 8.96 5.46 12.22
CA LEU A 33 9.62 6.28 11.20
C LEU A 33 9.18 7.74 11.23
N HIS A 34 7.97 8.02 11.75
CA HIS A 34 7.43 9.37 11.77
C HIS A 34 6.47 9.60 12.95
N PRO A 35 6.63 10.69 13.73
CA PRO A 35 5.87 10.93 14.97
C PRO A 35 4.38 11.22 14.75
N THR A 36 3.95 11.56 13.53
CA THR A 36 2.54 11.85 13.22
C THR A 36 1.68 10.58 13.09
N ARG A 37 2.29 9.40 13.10
CA ARG A 37 1.56 8.13 12.98
C ARG A 37 1.00 7.69 14.32
N LEU A 38 -0.30 7.42 14.35
CA LEU A 38 -0.98 6.88 15.54
C LEU A 38 -0.66 5.38 15.74
N PRO A 39 -0.83 4.83 16.95
CA PRO A 39 -0.69 3.40 17.20
C PRO A 39 -1.62 2.56 16.30
N GLY A 40 -1.10 1.46 15.73
CA GLY A 40 -1.85 0.62 14.83
C GLY A 40 -3.13 0.06 15.42
N GLY A 41 -3.09 -0.40 16.68
CA GLY A 41 -4.28 -0.91 17.36
C GLY A 41 -5.40 0.12 17.53
N GLN A 42 -5.08 1.40 17.54
CA GLN A 42 -6.05 2.50 17.67
C GLN A 42 -6.81 2.77 16.36
N VAL A 43 -6.16 2.59 15.20
CA VAL A 43 -6.70 3.02 13.91
C VAL A 43 -7.11 1.86 13.00
N ALA A 44 -6.64 0.64 13.27
CA ALA A 44 -6.72 -0.47 12.32
C ALA A 44 -8.15 -0.81 11.87
N ASP A 45 -9.13 -0.76 12.77
CA ASP A 45 -10.50 -1.12 12.41
C ASP A 45 -11.12 -0.09 11.45
N ALA A 46 -11.00 1.19 11.77
CA ALA A 46 -11.53 2.27 10.93
C ALA A 46 -10.77 2.35 9.59
N TYR A 47 -9.44 2.16 9.63
CA TYR A 47 -8.61 2.18 8.44
C TYR A 47 -8.92 1.02 7.50
N LEU A 48 -9.02 -0.20 8.03
CA LEU A 48 -9.40 -1.38 7.25
C LEU A 48 -10.77 -1.21 6.59
N GLU A 49 -11.76 -0.69 7.31
CA GLU A 49 -13.08 -0.39 6.73
C GLU A 49 -13.00 0.62 5.60
N TRP A 50 -12.23 1.70 5.79
CA TRP A 50 -12.03 2.71 4.77
C TRP A 50 -11.37 2.10 3.51
N MET A 51 -10.30 1.32 3.69
CA MET A 51 -9.56 0.68 2.60
C MET A 51 -10.44 -0.29 1.81
N LEU A 52 -11.19 -1.15 2.50
CA LEU A 52 -12.10 -2.11 1.86
C LEU A 52 -13.23 -1.39 1.11
N ARG A 53 -13.79 -0.32 1.66
CA ARG A 53 -14.81 0.49 0.98
C ARG A 53 -14.24 1.18 -0.26
N ARG A 54 -13.04 1.75 -0.19
CA ARG A 54 -12.39 2.41 -1.33
C ARG A 54 -12.15 1.43 -2.47
N ALA A 55 -11.56 0.29 -2.17
CA ALA A 55 -11.33 -0.75 -3.17
C ALA A 55 -12.64 -1.28 -3.76
N GLY A 56 -13.66 -1.52 -2.93
CA GLY A 56 -14.97 -1.99 -3.36
C GLY A 56 -15.76 -0.97 -4.18
N ALA A 57 -15.71 0.32 -3.81
CA ALA A 57 -16.36 1.40 -4.55
C ALA A 57 -15.77 1.61 -5.96
N ALA A 58 -14.49 1.29 -6.15
CA ALA A 58 -13.84 1.32 -7.46
C ALA A 58 -14.26 0.14 -8.37
N GLY A 59 -15.03 -0.82 -7.85
CA GLY A 59 -15.50 -2.00 -8.60
C GLY A 59 -14.31 -2.78 -9.20
N ALA A 60 -14.38 -3.07 -10.49
CA ALA A 60 -13.30 -3.76 -11.20
C ALA A 60 -11.97 -2.97 -11.27
N ALA A 61 -11.99 -1.68 -10.93
CA ALA A 61 -10.82 -0.81 -10.91
C ALA A 61 -10.16 -0.70 -9.52
N GLY A 62 -10.58 -1.54 -8.57
CA GLY A 62 -9.98 -1.62 -7.23
C GLY A 62 -9.83 -3.06 -6.75
N ALA A 63 -8.84 -3.31 -5.90
CA ALA A 63 -8.63 -4.62 -5.31
C ALA A 63 -7.89 -4.54 -3.97
N VAL A 64 -8.19 -5.53 -3.12
CA VAL A 64 -7.32 -5.94 -2.01
C VAL A 64 -6.90 -7.38 -2.31
N LEU A 65 -5.61 -7.59 -2.44
CA LEU A 65 -5.02 -8.89 -2.74
C LEU A 65 -4.21 -9.37 -1.54
N VAL A 66 -4.26 -10.66 -1.26
CA VAL A 66 -3.49 -11.30 -0.19
C VAL A 66 -2.45 -12.25 -0.78
N ALA A 67 -1.28 -12.29 -0.16
CA ALA A 67 -0.24 -13.26 -0.44
C ALA A 67 -0.24 -14.35 0.61
N GLU A 68 -0.14 -15.59 0.17
CA GLU A 68 0.01 -16.78 1.01
C GLU A 68 1.31 -17.51 0.66
N SER A 69 1.99 -18.04 1.65
CA SER A 69 3.19 -18.85 1.49
C SER A 69 3.08 -20.07 2.40
N GLY A 70 3.08 -21.27 1.82
CA GLY A 70 2.86 -22.50 2.57
C GLY A 70 1.48 -22.58 3.25
N GLY A 71 0.46 -21.92 2.72
CA GLY A 71 -0.88 -21.86 3.31
C GLY A 71 -1.05 -20.80 4.41
N GLU A 72 0.00 -20.07 4.76
CA GLU A 72 -0.05 -19.00 5.76
C GLU A 72 -0.16 -17.63 5.10
N PHE A 73 -0.90 -16.71 5.75
CA PHE A 73 -1.00 -15.33 5.32
C PHE A 73 0.35 -14.62 5.44
N ALA A 74 0.90 -14.19 4.33
CA ALA A 74 2.22 -13.59 4.25
C ALA A 74 2.20 -12.07 4.08
N GLY A 75 1.08 -11.50 3.65
CA GLY A 75 0.93 -10.07 3.45
C GLY A 75 -0.23 -9.70 2.56
N PHE A 76 -0.39 -8.41 2.28
CA PHE A 76 -1.43 -7.91 1.39
C PHE A 76 -0.96 -6.68 0.60
N VAL A 77 -1.71 -6.34 -0.44
CA VAL A 77 -1.66 -5.07 -1.16
C VAL A 77 -3.08 -4.58 -1.42
N ALA A 78 -3.29 -3.28 -1.30
CA ALA A 78 -4.53 -2.63 -1.70
C ALA A 78 -4.25 -1.53 -2.73
N GLY A 79 -5.14 -1.37 -3.69
CA GLY A 79 -5.02 -0.33 -4.69
C GLY A 79 -6.29 -0.16 -5.50
N TRP A 80 -6.42 0.98 -6.14
CA TRP A 80 -7.55 1.35 -6.99
C TRP A 80 -7.14 2.42 -7.99
N VAL A 81 -7.99 2.66 -8.97
CA VAL A 81 -7.81 3.77 -9.91
C VAL A 81 -8.22 5.07 -9.23
N GLU A 82 -7.35 6.05 -9.30
CA GLU A 82 -7.61 7.44 -8.89
C GLU A 82 -7.80 8.32 -10.14
N GLN A 83 -8.66 9.33 -9.98
CA GLN A 83 -8.84 10.39 -10.96
C GLN A 83 -8.51 11.72 -10.29
N ALA A 84 -7.37 12.29 -10.64
CA ALA A 84 -6.99 13.65 -10.26
C ALA A 84 -7.60 14.68 -11.22
N GLY A 85 -7.68 15.93 -10.78
CA GLY A 85 -8.16 17.05 -11.58
C GLY A 85 -7.08 18.11 -11.81
N ASN A 86 -5.81 17.73 -11.92
CA ASN A 86 -4.72 18.67 -12.11
C ASN A 86 -4.70 19.17 -13.55
N ILE A 87 -5.00 20.46 -13.75
CA ILE A 87 -5.05 21.09 -15.08
C ILE A 87 -3.68 21.21 -15.75
N GLY A 88 -2.59 21.09 -14.98
CA GLY A 88 -1.21 21.09 -15.49
C GLY A 88 -0.70 19.73 -15.93
N GLU A 89 -1.50 18.67 -15.75
CA GLU A 89 -1.11 17.29 -16.06
C GLU A 89 -1.81 16.76 -17.33
N THR A 90 -1.16 15.81 -17.98
CA THR A 90 -1.78 15.10 -19.11
C THR A 90 -2.94 14.21 -18.63
N PRO A 91 -3.91 13.90 -19.52
CA PRO A 91 -5.05 13.05 -19.15
C PRO A 91 -4.65 11.68 -18.59
N ASP A 92 -3.59 11.08 -19.12
CA ASP A 92 -3.07 9.78 -18.64
C ASP A 92 -2.34 9.88 -17.29
N SER A 93 -1.80 11.06 -16.97
CA SER A 93 -1.22 11.35 -15.64
C SER A 93 -2.32 11.61 -14.60
N ASN A 94 -3.43 12.19 -14.99
CA ASN A 94 -4.57 12.44 -14.12
C ASN A 94 -5.36 11.16 -13.77
N ARG A 95 -5.23 10.09 -14.55
CA ARG A 95 -5.88 8.81 -14.29
C ARG A 95 -4.83 7.73 -14.09
N PHE A 96 -4.61 7.34 -12.84
CA PHE A 96 -3.54 6.41 -12.47
C PHE A 96 -4.01 5.34 -11.48
N GLY A 97 -3.31 4.23 -11.44
CA GLY A 97 -3.45 3.23 -10.39
C GLY A 97 -2.72 3.71 -9.13
N HIS A 98 -3.42 3.80 -8.03
CA HIS A 98 -2.86 4.11 -6.72
C HIS A 98 -2.69 2.84 -5.91
N VAL A 99 -1.45 2.50 -5.54
CA VAL A 99 -1.15 1.48 -4.55
C VAL A 99 -1.21 2.16 -3.18
N SER A 100 -2.31 1.97 -2.48
CA SER A 100 -2.58 2.62 -1.19
C SER A 100 -1.73 2.01 -0.07
N ASP A 101 -1.74 0.69 0.02
CA ASP A 101 -1.13 -0.05 1.11
C ASP A 101 -0.45 -1.31 0.60
N ILE A 102 0.70 -1.61 1.17
CA ILE A 102 1.38 -2.89 0.99
C ILE A 102 2.09 -3.27 2.29
N CYS A 103 1.81 -4.47 2.77
CA CYS A 103 2.46 -5.02 3.96
C CYS A 103 2.88 -6.46 3.74
N VAL A 104 4.12 -6.78 4.12
CA VAL A 104 4.60 -8.16 4.25
C VAL A 104 4.84 -8.42 5.73
N MET A 105 4.21 -9.47 6.25
CA MET A 105 4.33 -9.86 7.64
C MET A 105 5.79 -10.17 8.01
N PRO A 106 6.24 -9.84 9.23
CA PRO A 106 7.65 -9.95 9.63
C PRO A 106 8.31 -11.28 9.31
N ALA A 107 7.62 -12.40 9.60
CA ALA A 107 8.12 -13.76 9.36
C ALA A 107 8.37 -14.11 7.87
N PHE A 108 7.82 -13.30 6.95
CA PHE A 108 7.87 -13.55 5.50
C PHE A 108 8.73 -12.53 4.74
N ARG A 109 9.33 -11.56 5.44
CA ARG A 109 10.22 -10.56 4.80
C ARG A 109 11.46 -11.21 4.21
N GLY A 110 12.07 -10.53 3.24
CA GLY A 110 13.25 -11.05 2.53
C GLY A 110 12.95 -12.13 1.47
N ARG A 111 11.70 -12.55 1.29
CA ARG A 111 11.28 -13.62 0.37
C ARG A 111 10.67 -13.11 -0.94
N ARG A 112 10.92 -11.86 -1.31
CA ARG A 112 10.41 -11.20 -2.55
C ARG A 112 8.87 -11.13 -2.65
N ILE A 113 8.14 -11.26 -1.55
CA ILE A 113 6.68 -11.26 -1.54
C ILE A 113 6.12 -9.88 -1.92
N ALA A 114 6.75 -8.78 -1.48
CA ALA A 114 6.34 -7.44 -1.88
C ALA A 114 6.37 -7.26 -3.41
N GLY A 115 7.39 -7.77 -4.10
CA GLY A 115 7.47 -7.72 -5.56
C GLY A 115 6.30 -8.47 -6.22
N ARG A 116 5.94 -9.65 -5.72
CA ARG A 116 4.79 -10.41 -6.23
C ARG A 116 3.45 -9.72 -5.99
N LEU A 117 3.28 -9.07 -4.83
CA LEU A 117 2.10 -8.27 -4.54
C LEU A 117 1.99 -7.06 -5.46
N LEU A 118 3.11 -6.34 -5.68
CA LEU A 118 3.16 -5.20 -6.60
C LEU A 118 2.86 -5.62 -8.04
N GLU A 119 3.44 -6.72 -8.50
CA GLU A 119 3.15 -7.27 -9.84
C GLU A 119 1.67 -7.64 -9.99
N ALA A 120 1.08 -8.28 -9.00
CA ALA A 120 -0.32 -8.68 -9.05
C ALA A 120 -1.28 -7.49 -9.07
N ILE A 121 -1.05 -6.47 -8.24
CA ILE A 121 -1.89 -5.27 -8.24
C ILE A 121 -1.68 -4.44 -9.51
N GLU A 122 -0.46 -4.37 -10.05
CA GLU A 122 -0.18 -3.76 -11.35
C GLU A 122 -1.00 -4.43 -12.45
N GLN A 123 -0.95 -5.75 -12.54
CA GLN A 123 -1.73 -6.50 -13.54
C GLN A 123 -3.23 -6.26 -13.38
N HIS A 124 -3.73 -6.18 -12.14
CA HIS A 124 -5.14 -5.89 -11.87
C HIS A 124 -5.53 -4.50 -12.37
N LEU A 125 -4.78 -3.46 -11.99
CA LEU A 125 -5.08 -2.07 -12.34
C LEU A 125 -4.84 -1.77 -13.83
N ARG A 126 -3.89 -2.45 -14.47
CA ARG A 126 -3.67 -2.36 -15.93
C ARG A 126 -4.90 -2.80 -16.72
N ARG A 127 -5.66 -3.81 -16.25
CA ARG A 127 -6.93 -4.22 -16.89
C ARG A 127 -7.99 -3.14 -16.82
N ALA A 128 -7.91 -2.22 -15.85
CA ALA A 128 -8.77 -1.04 -15.76
C ALA A 128 -8.31 0.11 -16.68
N GLY A 129 -7.31 -0.13 -17.54
CA GLY A 129 -6.87 0.80 -18.57
C GLY A 129 -5.97 1.93 -18.07
N VAL A 130 -5.33 1.81 -16.90
CA VAL A 130 -4.32 2.78 -16.47
C VAL A 130 -2.96 2.44 -17.07
N THR A 131 -2.18 3.48 -17.35
CA THR A 131 -0.83 3.39 -17.89
C THR A 131 0.23 3.81 -16.87
N ARG A 132 -0.21 4.31 -15.71
CA ARG A 132 0.66 4.79 -14.63
C ARG A 132 0.24 4.21 -13.32
N LEU A 133 1.23 3.85 -12.49
CA LEU A 133 1.05 3.47 -11.09
C LEU A 133 1.78 4.45 -10.19
N ARG A 134 1.18 4.76 -9.06
CA ARG A 134 1.79 5.57 -8.00
C ARG A 134 1.70 4.84 -6.67
N VAL A 135 2.74 4.96 -5.88
CA VAL A 135 2.82 4.45 -4.51
C VAL A 135 3.57 5.46 -3.66
N ASN A 136 3.11 5.68 -2.45
CA ASN A 136 3.75 6.58 -1.52
C ASN A 136 4.56 5.81 -0.47
N ALA A 137 5.63 6.41 0.01
CA ALA A 137 6.37 5.93 1.17
C ALA A 137 6.83 7.12 2.02
N LEU A 138 6.90 6.92 3.33
CA LEU A 138 7.62 7.86 4.19
C LEU A 138 9.08 7.97 3.73
N ALA A 139 9.63 9.17 3.71
CA ALA A 139 11.01 9.42 3.27
C ALA A 139 12.04 8.56 4.04
N ALA A 140 11.78 8.32 5.33
CA ALA A 140 12.60 7.48 6.20
C ALA A 140 12.43 5.96 5.94
N ASN A 141 11.43 5.53 5.13
CA ASN A 141 11.17 4.12 4.85
C ASN A 141 12.07 3.60 3.71
N ALA A 142 13.37 3.56 3.93
CA ALA A 142 14.33 3.09 2.93
C ALA A 142 14.03 1.67 2.40
N PRO A 143 13.63 0.68 3.23
CA PRO A 143 13.29 -0.66 2.73
C PRO A 143 12.12 -0.66 1.74
N ALA A 144 11.06 0.13 1.99
CA ALA A 144 9.92 0.24 1.07
C ALA A 144 10.36 0.89 -0.25
N ARG A 145 11.08 2.02 -0.19
CA ARG A 145 11.59 2.71 -1.37
C ARG A 145 12.45 1.79 -2.23
N ALA A 146 13.41 1.09 -1.63
CA ALA A 146 14.24 0.13 -2.36
C ALA A 146 13.41 -1.04 -2.95
N SER A 147 12.30 -1.42 -2.33
CA SER A 147 11.38 -2.42 -2.89
C SER A 147 10.65 -1.89 -4.11
N TYR A 148 10.22 -0.63 -4.08
CA TYR A 148 9.54 0.03 -5.21
C TYR A 148 10.50 0.25 -6.38
N GLU A 149 11.72 0.69 -6.13
CA GLU A 149 12.75 0.84 -7.17
C GLU A 149 13.04 -0.49 -7.88
N ARG A 150 13.16 -1.59 -7.12
CA ARG A 150 13.32 -2.95 -7.71
C ARG A 150 12.10 -3.41 -8.51
N ALA A 151 10.91 -2.88 -8.21
CA ALA A 151 9.69 -3.13 -8.96
C ALA A 151 9.49 -2.17 -10.15
N GLY A 152 10.47 -1.31 -10.45
CA GLY A 152 10.45 -0.41 -11.59
C GLY A 152 9.85 0.97 -11.33
N PHE A 153 9.51 1.30 -10.08
CA PHE A 153 9.08 2.66 -9.73
C PHE A 153 10.30 3.61 -9.67
N ALA A 154 10.10 4.83 -10.14
CA ALA A 154 11.05 5.93 -9.98
C ALA A 154 10.40 7.05 -9.16
N PRO A 155 11.18 7.88 -8.46
CA PRO A 155 10.65 9.06 -7.79
C PRO A 155 9.91 9.97 -8.79
N TYR A 156 8.68 10.35 -8.44
CA TYR A 156 7.83 11.22 -9.27
C TYR A 156 7.62 12.58 -8.61
N GLU A 157 7.31 12.57 -7.31
CA GLU A 157 7.03 13.76 -6.53
C GLU A 157 7.66 13.64 -5.15
N VAL A 158 8.10 14.76 -4.58
CA VAL A 158 8.68 14.81 -3.24
C VAL A 158 7.88 15.80 -2.39
N LEU A 159 7.34 15.32 -1.27
CA LEU A 159 6.65 16.13 -0.29
C LEU A 159 7.65 16.59 0.78
N HIS A 160 7.72 17.89 1.04
CA HIS A 160 8.47 18.48 2.15
C HIS A 160 7.51 19.00 3.21
N GLU A 161 7.78 18.70 4.47
CA GLU A 161 7.00 19.16 5.62
C GLU A 161 7.85 20.10 6.50
N LYS A 162 7.24 21.14 7.02
CA LYS A 162 7.80 22.02 8.03
C LYS A 162 6.78 22.17 9.16
N VAL A 163 7.19 21.83 10.37
CA VAL A 163 6.40 22.17 11.56
C VAL A 163 6.49 23.69 11.78
N ILE A 164 5.34 24.33 11.91
CA ILE A 164 5.25 25.75 12.25
C ILE A 164 4.85 25.81 13.72
N ASP A 165 5.72 26.37 14.55
CA ASP A 165 5.38 26.62 15.94
C ASP A 165 4.19 27.58 15.98
N ALA A 166 3.14 27.22 16.70
CA ALA A 166 2.10 28.18 17.06
C ALA A 166 2.79 29.25 17.91
N GLY A 167 3.06 30.42 17.32
CA GLY A 167 3.70 31.53 18.02
C GLY A 167 3.00 31.76 19.33
N GLY A 168 3.69 31.56 20.42
CA GLY A 168 3.24 32.03 21.71
C GLY A 168 3.19 33.55 21.63
N ASP A 169 1.99 34.10 21.70
CA ASP A 169 1.82 35.52 21.99
C ASP A 169 2.57 35.83 23.29
N ALA A 170 3.63 36.61 23.19
CA ALA A 170 4.36 37.17 24.31
C ALA A 170 3.62 38.41 24.83
#